data_d12698e3fa2be3cae943f7b9393bffb8
#
_entry.id   d12698e3fa2be3cae943f7b9393bffb8
#
_cell.length_a   1.000
_cell.length_b   1.000
_cell.length_c   1.000
_cell.angle_alpha   90.00
_cell.angle_beta   90.00
_cell.angle_gamma   90.00
#
_symmetry.space_group_name_H-M   'P 1'
#
loop_
_entity.id
_entity.type
_entity.pdbx_description
1 polymer ?
#
loop_
_entity_poly.entity_id
_entity_poly.type
_entity_poly.pdbx_seq_one_letter_code
_entity_poly.pdbx_strand_id
1 'polypeptide(L)'
;MLLKPLLDLKKDIVIGLGEIGIILYKLFFKSFIIEGYDINPKLIPKNLKKNELLPVRFLHICIPYTKNFNSQILKLEKKFHPQGIVIHSTIKPSTTSNVQRKLQIPVIYSATRGVHKRMLKDLRRYTKFFAIENNAPNKKWACTEFVKLLKKSGLKTKQMSSPITLELGKIVCD
;
A
#
# COMPACT_ATOMS: atom_id res chain seq x y z
N MET A 1 -3.04 1.67 -35.07
CA MET A 1 -3.32 2.62 -33.95
C MET A 1 -3.73 1.88 -32.66
N LEU A 2 -3.10 0.75 -32.31
CA LEU A 2 -3.50 -0.15 -31.19
C LEU A 2 -2.37 -0.48 -30.19
N LEU A 3 -1.22 0.19 -30.23
CA LEU A 3 -0.06 -0.10 -29.37
C LEU A 3 0.11 0.83 -28.14
N LYS A 4 -0.69 1.91 -28.03
CA LYS A 4 -0.62 2.82 -26.88
C LYS A 4 -1.16 2.31 -25.55
N PRO A 5 -2.16 1.39 -25.46
CA PRO A 5 -2.67 0.96 -24.15
C PRO A 5 -1.79 -0.03 -23.39
N LEU A 6 -0.86 -0.75 -24.04
CA LEU A 6 0.01 -1.72 -23.35
C LEU A 6 1.21 -1.09 -22.64
N LEU A 7 1.69 0.07 -23.09
CA LEU A 7 2.85 0.76 -22.51
C LEU A 7 2.56 1.43 -21.14
N ASP A 8 1.28 1.60 -20.79
CA ASP A 8 0.86 2.20 -19.51
C ASP A 8 0.41 1.18 -18.44
N LEU A 9 0.46 -0.12 -18.75
CA LEU A 9 0.08 -1.16 -17.80
C LEU A 9 1.14 -1.28 -16.70
N LYS A 10 0.68 -1.15 -15.44
CA LYS A 10 1.48 -1.28 -14.24
C LYS A 10 0.81 -2.23 -13.28
N LYS A 11 1.60 -2.91 -12.47
CA LYS A 11 1.10 -3.74 -11.38
C LYS A 11 1.34 -3.10 -10.03
N ASP A 12 0.55 -3.47 -9.04
CA ASP A 12 0.87 -3.25 -7.62
C ASP A 12 1.25 -4.58 -6.97
N ILE A 13 2.02 -4.53 -5.90
CA ILE A 13 2.39 -5.72 -5.14
C ILE A 13 1.98 -5.54 -3.69
N VAL A 14 1.22 -6.49 -3.15
CA VAL A 14 0.90 -6.54 -1.72
C VAL A 14 1.95 -7.39 -1.01
N ILE A 15 2.68 -6.76 -0.10
CA ILE A 15 3.75 -7.36 0.69
C ILE A 15 3.22 -7.74 2.07
N GLY A 16 3.28 -9.02 2.40
CA GLY A 16 2.66 -9.61 3.60
C GLY A 16 1.20 -9.97 3.35
N LEU A 17 0.93 -11.27 3.16
CA LEU A 17 -0.41 -11.80 2.84
C LEU A 17 -1.11 -12.37 4.08
N GLY A 18 -0.79 -11.84 5.25
CA GLY A 18 -1.54 -12.09 6.49
C GLY A 18 -2.95 -11.49 6.44
N GLU A 19 -3.55 -11.29 7.60
CA GLU A 19 -4.95 -10.85 7.75
C GLU A 19 -5.32 -9.60 6.96
N ILE A 20 -4.48 -8.56 7.00
CA ILE A 20 -4.72 -7.30 6.28
C ILE A 20 -4.40 -7.47 4.79
N GLY A 21 -3.22 -8.01 4.49
CA GLY A 21 -2.72 -8.04 3.12
C GLY A 21 -3.56 -8.89 2.19
N ILE A 22 -4.02 -10.07 2.63
CA ILE A 22 -4.87 -10.92 1.80
C ILE A 22 -6.22 -10.26 1.45
N ILE A 23 -6.76 -9.45 2.34
CA ILE A 23 -8.03 -8.74 2.11
C ILE A 23 -7.81 -7.59 1.13
N LEU A 24 -6.74 -6.80 1.29
CA LEU A 24 -6.39 -5.74 0.35
C LEU A 24 -6.06 -6.31 -1.04
N TYR A 25 -5.31 -7.42 -1.10
CA TYR A 25 -5.06 -8.15 -2.34
C TYR A 25 -6.37 -8.50 -3.06
N LYS A 26 -7.30 -9.20 -2.39
CA LYS A 26 -8.59 -9.60 -2.96
C LYS A 26 -9.45 -8.40 -3.38
N LEU A 27 -9.37 -7.30 -2.64
CA LEU A 27 -10.13 -6.09 -2.92
C LEU A 27 -9.60 -5.39 -4.18
N PHE A 28 -8.30 -5.20 -4.28
CA PHE A 28 -7.66 -4.49 -5.39
C PHE A 28 -7.62 -5.32 -6.67
N PHE A 29 -7.47 -6.64 -6.55
CA PHE A 29 -7.41 -7.58 -7.68
C PHE A 29 -8.63 -7.50 -8.62
N LYS A 30 -9.78 -7.04 -8.11
CA LYS A 30 -11.00 -6.89 -8.92
C LYS A 30 -10.90 -5.81 -10.00
N SER A 31 -10.02 -4.83 -9.83
CA SER A 31 -9.97 -3.64 -10.69
C SER A 31 -8.57 -3.28 -11.18
N PHE A 32 -7.54 -3.97 -10.68
CA PHE A 32 -6.14 -3.67 -10.98
C PHE A 32 -5.33 -4.96 -11.14
N ILE A 33 -4.17 -4.85 -11.79
CA ILE A 33 -3.19 -5.92 -11.84
C ILE A 33 -2.44 -5.92 -10.50
N ILE A 34 -2.69 -6.93 -9.67
CA ILE A 34 -2.13 -7.05 -8.32
C ILE A 34 -1.39 -8.37 -8.19
N GLU A 35 -0.19 -8.32 -7.63
CA GLU A 35 0.55 -9.49 -7.18
C GLU A 35 0.62 -9.53 -5.65
N GLY A 36 0.79 -10.72 -5.10
CA GLY A 36 1.04 -10.92 -3.68
C GLY A 36 2.45 -11.44 -3.45
N TYR A 37 3.12 -10.94 -2.43
CA TYR A 37 4.41 -11.41 -1.97
C TYR A 37 4.41 -11.65 -0.46
N ASP A 38 4.86 -12.83 -0.05
CA ASP A 38 5.05 -13.16 1.36
C ASP A 38 6.32 -14.00 1.53
N ILE A 39 6.97 -13.87 2.69
CA ILE A 39 8.11 -14.73 3.06
C ILE A 39 7.67 -16.18 3.33
N ASN A 40 6.41 -16.36 3.75
CA ASN A 40 5.80 -17.68 3.89
C ASN A 40 5.09 -18.05 2.58
N PRO A 41 5.64 -18.99 1.79
CA PRO A 41 5.07 -19.35 0.50
C PRO A 41 3.66 -19.98 0.60
N LYS A 42 3.28 -20.49 1.77
CA LYS A 42 1.94 -21.06 2.02
C LYS A 42 0.83 -20.00 1.98
N LEU A 43 1.16 -18.74 2.21
CA LEU A 43 0.22 -17.62 2.16
C LEU A 43 0.01 -17.08 0.74
N ILE A 44 0.88 -17.44 -0.20
CA ILE A 44 0.78 -16.98 -1.59
C ILE A 44 -0.30 -17.80 -2.30
N PRO A 45 -1.34 -17.15 -2.88
CA PRO A 45 -2.39 -17.86 -3.62
C PRO A 45 -1.81 -18.67 -4.79
N LYS A 46 -2.18 -19.96 -4.91
CA LYS A 46 -1.65 -20.89 -5.93
C LYS A 46 -1.90 -20.42 -7.38
N ASN A 47 -2.97 -19.66 -7.60
CA ASN A 47 -3.39 -19.18 -8.93
C ASN A 47 -2.88 -17.77 -9.25
N LEU A 48 -1.83 -17.33 -8.55
CA LEU A 48 -1.29 -15.98 -8.72
C LEU A 48 -0.52 -15.91 -10.05
N LYS A 49 -1.11 -15.23 -11.05
CA LYS A 49 -0.41 -14.92 -12.29
C LYS A 49 0.70 -13.91 -12.00
N LYS A 50 1.93 -14.30 -12.19
CA LYS A 50 3.07 -13.38 -12.11
C LYS A 50 3.15 -12.59 -13.41
N ASN A 51 3.12 -11.28 -13.31
CA ASN A 51 3.32 -10.36 -14.44
C ASN A 51 4.73 -9.75 -14.32
N GLU A 52 5.75 -10.59 -14.43
CA GLU A 52 7.15 -10.22 -14.13
C GLU A 52 7.64 -9.00 -14.92
N LEU A 53 7.17 -8.84 -16.16
CA LEU A 53 7.58 -7.75 -17.06
C LEU A 53 6.91 -6.39 -16.77
N LEU A 54 5.86 -6.35 -15.97
CA LEU A 54 5.17 -5.08 -15.71
C LEU A 54 5.89 -4.26 -14.64
N PRO A 55 6.09 -2.94 -14.87
CA PRO A 55 6.64 -2.05 -13.87
C PRO A 55 5.72 -1.96 -12.65
N VAL A 56 6.33 -1.85 -11.46
CA VAL A 56 5.61 -1.79 -10.20
C VAL A 56 5.22 -0.35 -9.90
N ARG A 57 3.90 -0.09 -9.80
CA ARG A 57 3.36 1.21 -9.43
C ARG A 57 3.47 1.43 -7.93
N PHE A 58 2.84 0.58 -7.12
CA PHE A 58 2.91 0.66 -5.66
C PHE A 58 3.32 -0.68 -5.02
N LEU A 59 4.12 -0.59 -3.95
CA LEU A 59 4.22 -1.64 -2.94
C LEU A 59 3.26 -1.31 -1.78
N HIS A 60 2.33 -2.21 -1.52
CA HIS A 60 1.41 -2.15 -0.38
C HIS A 60 1.99 -2.94 0.78
N ILE A 61 2.56 -2.25 1.78
CA ILE A 61 3.24 -2.86 2.92
C ILE A 61 2.24 -3.24 4.00
N CYS A 62 2.06 -4.55 4.22
CA CYS A 62 1.14 -5.14 5.19
C CYS A 62 1.86 -6.08 6.19
N ILE A 63 3.17 -5.90 6.37
CA ILE A 63 3.97 -6.69 7.32
C ILE A 63 3.89 -6.12 8.74
N PRO A 64 4.07 -6.94 9.79
CA PRO A 64 4.10 -6.46 11.16
C PRO A 64 5.22 -5.44 11.40
N TYR A 65 4.94 -4.45 12.27
CA TYR A 65 5.94 -3.48 12.68
C TYR A 65 6.95 -4.14 13.65
N THR A 66 8.23 -4.09 13.28
CA THR A 66 9.34 -4.64 14.06
C THR A 66 10.50 -3.64 14.10
N LYS A 67 11.54 -3.92 14.89
CA LYS A 67 12.78 -3.11 14.92
C LYS A 67 13.41 -2.94 13.52
N ASN A 68 13.23 -3.94 12.65
CA ASN A 68 13.79 -3.98 11.30
C ASN A 68 12.83 -3.46 10.21
N PHE A 69 11.65 -2.92 10.57
CA PHE A 69 10.62 -2.53 9.63
C PHE A 69 11.14 -1.59 8.52
N ASN A 70 11.84 -0.52 8.91
CA ASN A 70 12.37 0.44 7.95
C ASN A 70 13.40 -0.21 7.00
N SER A 71 14.31 -1.03 7.52
CA SER A 71 15.30 -1.73 6.70
C SER A 71 14.66 -2.76 5.77
N GLN A 72 13.57 -3.41 6.18
CA GLN A 72 12.79 -4.31 5.33
C GLN A 72 12.16 -3.54 4.16
N ILE A 73 11.58 -2.37 4.41
CA ILE A 73 11.00 -1.54 3.33
C ILE A 73 12.09 -1.13 2.32
N LEU A 74 13.28 -0.72 2.78
CA LEU A 74 14.37 -0.35 1.88
C LEU A 74 14.87 -1.54 1.04
N LYS A 75 14.91 -2.75 1.62
CA LYS A 75 15.25 -3.97 0.86
C LYS A 75 14.18 -4.31 -0.19
N LEU A 76 12.91 -4.14 0.16
CA LEU A 76 11.79 -4.39 -0.75
C LEU A 76 11.76 -3.36 -1.90
N GLU A 77 12.04 -2.09 -1.61
CA GLU A 77 12.19 -1.05 -2.63
C GLU A 77 13.29 -1.41 -3.63
N LYS A 78 14.49 -1.77 -3.15
CA LYS A 78 15.60 -2.22 -4.00
C LYS A 78 15.30 -3.48 -4.80
N LYS A 79 14.45 -4.36 -4.29
CA LYS A 79 14.08 -5.62 -4.97
C LYS A 79 13.06 -5.40 -6.08
N PHE A 80 12.07 -4.55 -5.87
CA PHE A 80 10.91 -4.43 -6.73
C PHE A 80 10.87 -3.14 -7.56
N HIS A 81 11.74 -2.16 -7.25
CA HIS A 81 11.83 -0.85 -7.93
C HIS A 81 10.46 -0.17 -8.15
N PRO A 82 9.64 0.01 -7.09
CA PRO A 82 8.31 0.59 -7.23
C PRO A 82 8.39 2.10 -7.50
N GLN A 83 7.33 2.65 -8.07
CA GLN A 83 7.16 4.10 -8.23
C GLN A 83 6.69 4.79 -6.95
N GLY A 84 6.12 4.05 -6.00
CA GLY A 84 5.71 4.54 -4.69
C GLY A 84 5.45 3.41 -3.72
N ILE A 85 5.34 3.76 -2.44
CA ILE A 85 5.07 2.81 -1.33
C ILE A 85 3.84 3.26 -0.56
N VAL A 86 3.00 2.30 -0.16
CA VAL A 86 1.86 2.54 0.73
C VAL A 86 1.98 1.65 1.96
N ILE A 87 2.10 2.23 3.14
CA ILE A 87 2.18 1.51 4.41
C ILE A 87 0.76 1.35 4.98
N HIS A 88 0.32 0.11 5.16
CA HIS A 88 -1.00 -0.25 5.71
C HIS A 88 -0.94 -0.76 7.15
N SER A 89 0.24 -1.07 7.65
CA SER A 89 0.46 -1.57 9.01
C SER A 89 0.28 -0.48 10.06
N THR A 90 -0.09 -0.87 11.28
CA THR A 90 0.03 0.00 12.46
C THR A 90 1.52 0.15 12.79
N ILE A 91 2.01 1.37 12.85
CA ILE A 91 3.42 1.70 13.01
C ILE A 91 3.62 2.78 14.08
N LYS A 92 4.85 2.90 14.60
CA LYS A 92 5.20 3.99 15.54
C LYS A 92 5.13 5.35 14.86
N PRO A 93 4.79 6.42 15.60
CA PRO A 93 4.85 7.79 15.09
C PRO A 93 6.22 8.11 14.47
N SER A 94 6.21 8.93 13.42
CA SER A 94 7.36 9.33 12.61
C SER A 94 8.01 8.22 11.76
N THR A 95 7.45 7.01 11.74
CA THR A 95 8.00 5.92 10.91
C THR A 95 7.92 6.25 9.43
N THR A 96 6.79 6.78 8.94
CA THR A 96 6.63 7.18 7.53
C THR A 96 7.66 8.24 7.13
N SER A 97 7.84 9.27 7.97
CA SER A 97 8.85 10.34 7.74
C SER A 97 10.27 9.77 7.70
N ASN A 98 10.57 8.82 8.61
CA ASN A 98 11.89 8.17 8.65
C ASN A 98 12.19 7.33 7.40
N VAL A 99 11.17 6.66 6.86
CA VAL A 99 11.28 5.92 5.59
C VAL A 99 11.40 6.89 4.43
N GLN A 100 10.54 7.94 4.37
CA GLN A 100 10.53 8.93 3.29
C GLN A 100 11.89 9.61 3.12
N ARG A 101 12.57 9.98 4.21
CA ARG A 101 13.91 10.63 4.15
C ARG A 101 14.99 9.77 3.49
N LYS A 102 14.78 8.45 3.40
CA LYS A 102 15.75 7.50 2.82
C LYS A 102 15.42 7.10 1.39
N LEU A 103 14.27 7.55 0.86
CA LEU A 103 13.76 7.14 -0.45
C LEU A 103 13.49 8.34 -1.35
N GLN A 104 13.79 8.16 -2.64
CA GLN A 104 13.50 9.14 -3.71
C GLN A 104 12.15 8.90 -4.39
N ILE A 105 11.30 8.06 -3.79
CA ILE A 105 9.95 7.77 -4.23
C ILE A 105 8.95 8.13 -3.12
N PRO A 106 7.69 8.45 -3.45
CA PRO A 106 6.70 8.85 -2.46
C PRO A 106 6.30 7.69 -1.53
N VAL A 107 6.15 7.99 -0.23
CA VAL A 107 5.68 7.05 0.79
C VAL A 107 4.37 7.57 1.36
N ILE A 108 3.29 6.81 1.14
CA ILE A 108 1.95 7.07 1.66
C ILE A 108 1.75 6.24 2.94
N TYR A 109 1.19 6.84 3.98
CA TYR A 109 0.66 6.12 5.13
C TYR A 109 -0.86 6.00 5.01
N SER A 110 -1.39 4.80 5.12
CA SER A 110 -2.83 4.53 5.07
C SER A 110 -3.15 3.26 5.84
N ALA A 111 -3.10 3.35 7.18
CA ALA A 111 -3.40 2.23 8.06
C ALA A 111 -4.77 1.61 7.75
N THR A 112 -4.86 0.31 7.90
CA THR A 112 -6.12 -0.40 7.73
C THR A 112 -6.82 -0.50 9.08
N ARG A 113 -8.11 -0.16 9.09
CA ARG A 113 -9.00 -0.27 10.25
C ARG A 113 -10.08 -1.29 9.96
N GLY A 114 -10.38 -2.13 10.93
CA GLY A 114 -11.45 -3.12 10.84
C GLY A 114 -11.19 -4.34 11.73
N VAL A 115 -12.27 -5.03 12.09
CA VAL A 115 -12.23 -6.29 12.85
C VAL A 115 -11.99 -7.43 11.86
N HIS A 116 -11.03 -8.30 12.15
CA HIS A 116 -10.56 -9.40 11.28
C HIS A 116 -11.69 -10.10 10.50
N LYS A 117 -12.71 -10.63 11.19
CA LYS A 117 -13.83 -11.36 10.55
C LYS A 117 -14.72 -10.50 9.66
N ARG A 118 -14.71 -9.16 9.81
CA ARG A 118 -15.57 -8.21 9.09
C ARG A 118 -14.79 -7.20 8.27
N MET A 119 -13.47 -7.34 8.17
CA MET A 119 -12.57 -6.31 7.64
C MET A 119 -13.00 -5.80 6.25
N LEU A 120 -13.42 -6.66 5.34
CA LEU A 120 -13.88 -6.24 4.01
C LEU A 120 -15.16 -5.37 4.09
N LYS A 121 -16.09 -5.70 4.98
CA LYS A 121 -17.30 -4.92 5.24
C LYS A 121 -16.97 -3.58 5.88
N ASP A 122 -16.07 -3.60 6.86
CA ASP A 122 -15.60 -2.43 7.57
C ASP A 122 -14.82 -1.47 6.65
N LEU A 123 -13.95 -1.97 5.78
CA LEU A 123 -13.23 -1.18 4.78
C LEU A 123 -14.19 -0.44 3.82
N ARG A 124 -15.31 -1.04 3.45
CA ARG A 124 -16.32 -0.40 2.60
C ARG A 124 -17.20 0.59 3.35
N ARG A 125 -17.42 0.34 4.64
CA ARG A 125 -18.26 1.18 5.51
C ARG A 125 -17.54 2.46 5.94
N TYR A 126 -16.29 2.33 6.37
CA TYR A 126 -15.51 3.43 6.94
C TYR A 126 -14.66 4.15 5.88
N THR A 127 -14.42 5.43 6.12
CA THR A 127 -13.48 6.20 5.30
C THR A 127 -12.06 5.72 5.56
N LYS A 128 -11.35 5.35 4.50
CA LYS A 128 -9.92 5.04 4.55
C LYS A 128 -9.12 6.32 4.43
N PHE A 129 -8.50 6.70 5.54
CA PHE A 129 -7.64 7.87 5.60
C PHE A 129 -6.25 7.55 5.05
N PHE A 130 -5.63 8.54 4.45
CA PHE A 130 -4.24 8.46 4.04
C PHE A 130 -3.53 9.81 4.20
N ALA A 131 -2.22 9.76 4.32
CA ALA A 131 -1.37 10.93 4.40
C ALA A 131 -0.03 10.68 3.72
N ILE A 132 0.61 11.75 3.28
CA ILE A 132 1.92 11.76 2.63
C ILE A 132 2.67 13.01 3.06
N GLU A 133 3.99 12.96 3.19
CA GLU A 133 4.80 14.11 3.54
C GLU A 133 4.66 15.24 2.51
N ASN A 134 4.74 16.49 2.99
CA ASN A 134 4.58 17.66 2.12
C ASN A 134 5.69 17.76 1.07
N ASN A 135 6.89 17.35 1.44
CA ASN A 135 8.08 17.35 0.60
C ASN A 135 8.35 16.01 -0.10
N ALA A 136 7.40 15.07 -0.09
CA ALA A 136 7.56 13.79 -0.77
C ALA A 136 7.71 13.99 -2.29
N PRO A 137 8.66 13.31 -2.94
CA PRO A 137 8.81 13.37 -4.39
C PRO A 137 7.54 12.85 -5.07
N ASN A 138 7.18 13.41 -6.22
CA ASN A 138 6.00 13.00 -7.00
C ASN A 138 4.69 12.89 -6.20
N LYS A 139 4.54 13.69 -5.12
CA LYS A 139 3.39 13.67 -4.20
C LYS A 139 2.05 13.73 -4.94
N LYS A 140 1.90 14.66 -5.90
CA LYS A 140 0.64 14.84 -6.64
C LYS A 140 0.25 13.56 -7.39
N TRP A 141 1.19 12.95 -8.10
CA TRP A 141 0.99 11.68 -8.79
C TRP A 141 0.57 10.58 -7.81
N ALA A 142 1.31 10.41 -6.72
CA ALA A 142 1.06 9.37 -5.73
C ALA A 142 -0.34 9.49 -5.11
N CYS A 143 -0.76 10.71 -4.73
CA CYS A 143 -2.10 10.95 -4.20
C CYS A 143 -3.18 10.63 -5.24
N THR A 144 -3.01 11.08 -6.49
CA THR A 144 -3.98 10.85 -7.57
C THR A 144 -4.15 9.35 -7.85
N GLU A 145 -3.06 8.61 -8.03
CA GLU A 145 -3.11 7.18 -8.33
C GLU A 145 -3.64 6.35 -7.15
N PHE A 146 -3.28 6.72 -5.92
CA PHE A 146 -3.79 6.03 -4.73
C PHE A 146 -5.29 6.28 -4.52
N VAL A 147 -5.77 7.51 -4.68
CA VAL A 147 -7.20 7.83 -4.63
C VAL A 147 -7.98 7.08 -5.71
N LYS A 148 -7.44 7.02 -6.93
CA LYS A 148 -8.02 6.25 -8.05
C LYS A 148 -8.14 4.75 -7.71
N LEU A 149 -7.08 4.17 -7.13
CA LEU A 149 -7.08 2.78 -6.65
C LEU A 149 -8.20 2.55 -5.63
N LEU A 150 -8.28 3.37 -4.58
CA LEU A 150 -9.25 3.22 -3.51
C LEU A 150 -10.69 3.38 -4.03
N LYS A 151 -10.98 4.42 -4.83
CA LYS A 151 -12.31 4.67 -5.39
C LYS A 151 -12.77 3.54 -6.31
N LYS A 152 -11.91 3.06 -7.22
CA LYS A 152 -12.24 1.92 -8.11
C LYS A 152 -12.44 0.62 -7.34
N SER A 153 -11.83 0.49 -6.16
CA SER A 153 -12.04 -0.64 -5.24
C SER A 153 -13.26 -0.49 -4.34
N GLY A 154 -14.06 0.57 -4.53
CA GLY A 154 -15.30 0.82 -3.77
C GLY A 154 -15.06 1.35 -2.37
N LEU A 155 -13.92 2.01 -2.11
CA LEU A 155 -13.58 2.58 -0.82
C LEU A 155 -13.78 4.10 -0.79
N LYS A 156 -14.36 4.59 0.31
CA LYS A 156 -14.36 6.01 0.65
C LYS A 156 -12.96 6.41 1.13
N THR A 157 -12.46 7.57 0.73
CA THR A 157 -11.11 8.00 1.12
C THR A 157 -11.06 9.48 1.42
N LYS A 158 -10.16 9.87 2.34
CA LYS A 158 -9.87 11.26 2.69
C LYS A 158 -8.38 11.41 2.99
N GLN A 159 -7.78 12.43 2.39
CA GLN A 159 -6.40 12.80 2.68
C GLN A 159 -6.34 13.61 3.98
N MET A 160 -5.36 13.28 4.82
CA MET A 160 -5.05 14.01 6.05
C MET A 160 -3.81 14.88 5.85
N SER A 161 -3.60 15.84 6.74
CA SER A 161 -2.54 16.85 6.63
C SER A 161 -1.13 16.27 6.72
N SER A 162 -0.91 15.27 7.57
CA SER A 162 0.41 14.67 7.75
C SER A 162 0.35 13.19 8.15
N PRO A 163 1.39 12.39 7.82
CA PRO A 163 1.49 11.00 8.26
C PRO A 163 1.50 10.85 9.77
N ILE A 164 2.23 11.69 10.49
CA ILE A 164 2.35 11.59 11.95
C ILE A 164 1.00 11.74 12.68
N THR A 165 0.14 12.64 12.20
CA THR A 165 -1.21 12.78 12.74
C THR A 165 -2.03 11.50 12.59
N LEU A 166 -1.88 10.85 11.44
CA LEU A 166 -2.59 9.61 11.14
C LEU A 166 -2.01 8.40 11.88
N GLU A 167 -0.68 8.36 12.07
CA GLU A 167 0.02 7.35 12.86
C GLU A 167 -0.42 7.40 14.34
N LEU A 168 -0.44 8.60 14.93
CA LEU A 168 -0.93 8.82 16.30
C LEU A 168 -2.42 8.45 16.43
N GLY A 169 -3.26 8.94 15.52
CA GLY A 169 -4.68 8.62 15.51
C GLY A 169 -4.97 7.13 15.44
N LYS A 170 -4.14 6.36 14.71
CA LYS A 170 -4.28 4.90 14.63
C LYS A 170 -3.99 4.21 15.97
N ILE A 171 -2.96 4.64 16.70
CA ILE A 171 -2.59 4.08 18.01
C ILE A 171 -3.64 4.38 19.09
N VAL A 172 -4.23 5.58 19.05
CA VAL A 172 -5.24 6.00 20.04
C VAL A 172 -6.60 5.33 19.82
N CYS A 173 -6.88 4.91 18.57
CA CYS A 173 -8.18 4.34 18.20
C CYS A 173 -8.21 2.80 18.13
N ASP A 174 -7.09 2.11 18.37
CA ASP A 174 -6.97 0.66 18.47
C ASP A 174 -6.97 0.22 19.93
#